data_9960620fe31b1d7cd5c9d94f9dd7b234
#
_entry.id   9960620fe31b1d7cd5c9d94f9dd7b234
#
_cell.length_a   1.000
_cell.length_b   1.000
_cell.length_c   1.000
_cell.angle_alpha   90.00
_cell.angle_beta   90.00
_cell.angle_gamma   90.00
#
_symmetry.space_group_name_H-M   'P 1'
#
loop_
_entity.id
_entity.type
_entity.pdbx_description
1 polymer ?
#
loop_
_entity_poly.entity_id
_entity_poly.type
_entity_poly.pdbx_seq_one_letter_code
_entity_poly.pdbx_strand_id
1 'polypeptide(L)'
;MAKYLCLSFDDGPNLGDDKTMNNMLDYLEAEKIHASFFLIGNKINEENKKVILRALSLGCDIQNHSWTHPAMAEMSEDAIREEFQKCDDAVFEITGKRPEFFRPPYISVADQMYKAIPLPFICGHGCRDWEADFPAEERLKLMVEGTRDGAIMLLHVSENNAATLEAVKKYVPMMKKEGYTFVNLPDLFRLENVNPKVEKSLWTFLK
;
A
#
# COMPACT_ATOMS: atom_id res chain seq x y z
N MET A 1 15.05 -19.20 -9.95
CA MET A 1 15.31 -18.04 -9.06
C MET A 1 14.05 -17.82 -8.23
N ALA A 2 14.17 -17.34 -6.98
CA ALA A 2 13.01 -16.98 -6.19
C ALA A 2 12.27 -15.80 -6.87
N LYS A 3 10.93 -15.79 -6.81
CA LYS A 3 10.07 -14.72 -7.32
C LYS A 3 9.37 -14.05 -6.16
N TYR A 4 9.34 -12.73 -6.17
CA TYR A 4 8.77 -11.94 -5.09
C TYR A 4 7.62 -11.05 -5.56
N LEU A 5 6.60 -10.88 -4.72
CA LEU A 5 5.45 -10.00 -4.91
C LEU A 5 5.20 -9.19 -3.65
N CYS A 6 4.77 -7.94 -3.81
CA CYS A 6 4.23 -7.14 -2.72
C CYS A 6 2.74 -6.87 -2.95
N LEU A 7 1.90 -7.23 -1.97
CA LEU A 7 0.56 -6.67 -1.85
C LEU A 7 0.66 -5.35 -1.09
N SER A 8 0.10 -4.29 -1.64
CA SER A 8 0.08 -2.99 -0.96
C SER A 8 -1.34 -2.42 -0.98
N PHE A 9 -1.76 -1.89 0.17
CA PHE A 9 -3.13 -1.48 0.43
C PHE A 9 -3.20 -0.01 0.83
N ASP A 10 -4.03 0.76 0.14
CA ASP A 10 -4.27 2.17 0.39
C ASP A 10 -5.50 2.42 1.24
N ASP A 11 -5.68 3.68 1.67
CA ASP A 11 -6.85 4.26 2.33
C ASP A 11 -7.13 3.81 3.77
N GLY A 12 -6.30 2.95 4.33
CA GLY A 12 -6.37 2.63 5.76
C GLY A 12 -5.96 3.81 6.66
N PRO A 13 -6.09 3.67 7.98
CA PRO A 13 -6.76 2.58 8.65
C PRO A 13 -8.28 2.66 8.49
N ASN A 14 -8.94 1.52 8.37
CA ASN A 14 -10.38 1.47 8.30
C ASN A 14 -10.94 0.58 9.43
N LEU A 15 -11.84 1.13 10.22
CA LEU A 15 -12.58 0.46 11.29
C LEU A 15 -14.10 0.59 11.09
N GLY A 16 -14.54 0.96 9.87
CA GLY A 16 -15.95 0.96 9.52
C GLY A 16 -16.63 -0.38 9.84
N ASP A 17 -17.93 -0.45 9.65
CA ASP A 17 -18.73 -1.64 9.99
C ASP A 17 -18.24 -2.92 9.28
N ASP A 18 -17.63 -2.78 8.11
CA ASP A 18 -17.05 -3.90 7.35
C ASP A 18 -15.66 -4.35 7.84
N LYS A 19 -15.00 -3.58 8.68
CA LYS A 19 -13.67 -3.88 9.27
C LYS A 19 -12.63 -4.34 8.23
N THR A 20 -12.64 -3.75 7.05
CA THR A 20 -11.91 -4.22 5.86
C THR A 20 -10.42 -4.47 6.15
N MET A 21 -9.73 -3.53 6.81
CA MET A 21 -8.32 -3.70 7.16
C MET A 21 -8.11 -4.89 8.12
N ASN A 22 -8.94 -5.06 9.18
CA ASN A 22 -8.82 -6.19 10.09
C ASN A 22 -9.06 -7.53 9.39
N ASN A 23 -10.08 -7.61 8.53
CA ASN A 23 -10.39 -8.83 7.78
C ASN A 23 -9.24 -9.20 6.83
N MET A 24 -8.59 -8.20 6.23
CA MET A 24 -7.39 -8.42 5.42
C MET A 24 -6.24 -8.94 6.27
N LEU A 25 -5.98 -8.34 7.45
CA LEU A 25 -4.94 -8.81 8.37
C LEU A 25 -5.18 -10.23 8.86
N ASP A 26 -6.44 -10.62 9.15
CA ASP A 26 -6.80 -12.01 9.51
C ASP A 26 -6.37 -12.99 8.41
N TYR A 27 -6.57 -12.63 7.16
CA TYR A 27 -6.17 -13.45 6.03
C TYR A 27 -4.66 -13.49 5.83
N LEU A 28 -3.97 -12.33 5.91
CA LEU A 28 -2.51 -12.27 5.79
C LEU A 28 -1.81 -13.10 6.88
N GLU A 29 -2.33 -13.05 8.11
CA GLU A 29 -1.84 -13.85 9.25
C GLU A 29 -2.03 -15.35 8.99
N ALA A 30 -3.23 -15.78 8.56
CA ALA A 30 -3.52 -17.18 8.25
C ALA A 30 -2.61 -17.72 7.13
N GLU A 31 -2.34 -16.91 6.12
CA GLU A 31 -1.46 -17.26 5.00
C GLU A 31 0.04 -17.08 5.30
N LYS A 32 0.40 -16.47 6.44
CA LYS A 32 1.79 -16.16 6.84
C LYS A 32 2.52 -15.35 5.76
N ILE A 33 1.89 -14.30 5.27
CA ILE A 33 2.46 -13.40 4.26
C ILE A 33 2.47 -11.96 4.78
N HIS A 34 3.40 -11.17 4.27
CA HIS A 34 3.58 -9.78 4.63
C HIS A 34 3.06 -8.87 3.50
N ALA A 35 2.65 -7.66 3.86
CA ALA A 35 2.13 -6.65 2.96
C ALA A 35 2.52 -5.24 3.42
N SER A 36 2.26 -4.23 2.61
CA SER A 36 2.48 -2.83 2.94
C SER A 36 1.16 -2.06 2.97
N PHE A 37 0.99 -1.16 3.95
CA PHE A 37 -0.21 -0.35 4.09
C PHE A 37 0.15 1.14 3.97
N PHE A 38 -0.42 1.83 2.99
CA PHE A 38 -0.32 3.27 2.81
C PHE A 38 -1.50 3.94 3.50
N LEU A 39 -1.25 4.54 4.65
CA LEU A 39 -2.30 5.09 5.49
C LEU A 39 -2.56 6.57 5.22
N ILE A 40 -3.82 6.97 5.25
CA ILE A 40 -4.25 8.37 5.28
C ILE A 40 -4.11 8.89 6.72
N GLY A 41 -3.24 9.88 6.93
CA GLY A 41 -2.81 10.29 8.24
C GLY A 41 -3.94 10.79 9.16
N ASN A 42 -4.90 11.55 8.64
CA ASN A 42 -6.02 12.08 9.43
C ASN A 42 -7.02 11.00 9.91
N LYS A 43 -6.92 9.79 9.37
CA LYS A 43 -7.67 8.63 9.86
C LYS A 43 -6.99 7.94 11.03
N ILE A 44 -5.72 8.25 11.32
CA ILE A 44 -4.98 7.66 12.43
C ILE A 44 -5.43 8.29 13.74
N ASN A 45 -5.93 7.47 14.67
CA ASN A 45 -6.41 7.88 15.99
C ASN A 45 -6.27 6.75 17.02
N GLU A 46 -6.59 6.99 18.27
CA GLU A 46 -6.48 6.00 19.36
C GLU A 46 -7.37 4.76 19.16
N GLU A 47 -8.51 4.89 18.45
CA GLU A 47 -9.43 3.76 18.23
C GLU A 47 -8.82 2.75 17.27
N ASN A 48 -8.15 3.23 16.19
CA ASN A 48 -7.57 2.38 15.18
C ASN A 48 -6.06 2.09 15.35
N LYS A 49 -5.43 2.65 16.38
CA LYS A 49 -4.05 2.34 16.74
C LYS A 49 -3.78 0.83 16.85
N LYS A 50 -4.74 0.09 17.41
CA LYS A 50 -4.60 -1.36 17.60
C LYS A 50 -4.46 -2.11 16.28
N VAL A 51 -5.19 -1.74 15.24
CA VAL A 51 -5.09 -2.40 13.92
C VAL A 51 -3.77 -2.07 13.24
N ILE A 52 -3.26 -0.85 13.40
CA ILE A 52 -1.95 -0.44 12.88
C ILE A 52 -0.83 -1.24 13.57
N LEU A 53 -0.84 -1.30 14.90
CA LEU A 53 0.16 -2.07 15.66
C LEU A 53 0.07 -3.57 15.37
N ARG A 54 -1.14 -4.10 15.15
CA ARG A 54 -1.34 -5.48 14.69
C ARG A 54 -0.67 -5.72 13.34
N ALA A 55 -0.86 -4.84 12.36
CA ALA A 55 -0.19 -4.96 11.05
C ALA A 55 1.32 -5.08 11.20
N LEU A 56 1.93 -4.22 12.03
CA LEU A 56 3.37 -4.29 12.32
C LEU A 56 3.78 -5.61 12.99
N SER A 57 2.99 -6.11 13.95
CA SER A 57 3.29 -7.38 14.65
C SER A 57 3.24 -8.60 13.73
N LEU A 58 2.50 -8.49 12.61
CA LEU A 58 2.41 -9.51 11.55
C LEU A 58 3.49 -9.38 10.48
N GLY A 59 4.47 -8.47 10.65
CA GLY A 59 5.55 -8.25 9.68
C GLY A 59 5.15 -7.38 8.48
N CYS A 60 3.96 -6.78 8.51
CA CYS A 60 3.59 -5.75 7.55
C CYS A 60 4.28 -4.43 7.88
N ASP A 61 4.36 -3.52 6.92
CA ASP A 61 4.90 -2.18 7.13
C ASP A 61 3.86 -1.10 6.86
N ILE A 62 4.09 0.09 7.42
CA ILE A 62 3.18 1.23 7.33
C ILE A 62 3.88 2.37 6.58
N GLN A 63 3.20 2.89 5.56
CA GLN A 63 3.70 3.87 4.62
C GLN A 63 2.79 5.09 4.54
N ASN A 64 3.25 6.16 3.89
CA ASN A 64 2.59 7.47 3.83
C ASN A 64 1.69 7.60 2.59
N HIS A 65 0.40 7.91 2.81
CA HIS A 65 -0.58 8.22 1.76
C HIS A 65 -1.20 9.61 1.90
N SER A 66 -0.39 10.60 2.30
CA SER A 66 -0.77 11.97 2.66
C SER A 66 -1.66 12.10 3.90
N TRP A 67 -1.92 13.33 4.33
CA TRP A 67 -2.73 13.61 5.51
C TRP A 67 -4.23 13.48 5.23
N THR A 68 -4.74 14.15 4.17
CA THR A 68 -6.18 14.21 3.85
C THR A 68 -6.57 13.59 2.51
N HIS A 69 -5.62 13.00 1.79
CA HIS A 69 -5.80 12.41 0.46
C HIS A 69 -6.27 13.43 -0.61
N PRO A 70 -5.63 14.60 -0.74
CA PRO A 70 -6.02 15.61 -1.73
C PRO A 70 -5.39 15.34 -3.10
N ALA A 71 -5.82 16.07 -4.13
CA ALA A 71 -5.17 16.10 -5.45
C ALA A 71 -3.83 16.87 -5.39
N MET A 72 -2.79 16.27 -4.79
CA MET A 72 -1.53 16.93 -4.44
C MET A 72 -0.78 17.50 -5.65
N ALA A 73 -0.97 16.95 -6.85
CA ALA A 73 -0.33 17.46 -8.07
C ALA A 73 -0.75 18.90 -8.43
N GLU A 74 -1.88 19.39 -7.89
CA GLU A 74 -2.40 20.73 -8.10
C GLU A 74 -2.04 21.72 -6.97
N MET A 75 -1.38 21.24 -5.92
CA MET A 75 -1.06 22.02 -4.72
C MET A 75 0.29 22.75 -4.82
N SER A 76 0.46 23.78 -4.01
CA SER A 76 1.77 24.42 -3.83
C SER A 76 2.75 23.48 -3.12
N GLU A 77 4.05 23.71 -3.32
CA GLU A 77 5.12 22.91 -2.68
C GLU A 77 5.00 22.90 -1.14
N ASP A 78 4.65 24.04 -0.53
CA ASP A 78 4.49 24.14 0.92
C ASP A 78 3.28 23.34 1.41
N ALA A 79 2.15 23.39 0.71
CA ALA A 79 0.97 22.61 1.06
C ALA A 79 1.21 21.10 0.89
N ILE A 80 1.95 20.68 -0.13
CA ILE A 80 2.39 19.28 -0.32
C ILE A 80 3.25 18.83 0.86
N ARG A 81 4.20 19.67 1.27
CA ARG A 81 5.09 19.40 2.40
C ARG A 81 4.32 19.23 3.70
N GLU A 82 3.30 20.06 3.93
CA GLU A 82 2.42 19.97 5.09
C GLU A 82 1.61 18.67 5.10
N GLU A 83 0.98 18.29 3.99
CA GLU A 83 0.23 17.02 3.81
C GLU A 83 1.12 15.80 4.07
N PHE A 84 2.32 15.81 3.51
CA PHE A 84 3.29 14.75 3.73
C PHE A 84 3.73 14.67 5.19
N GLN A 85 4.16 15.79 5.78
CA GLN A 85 4.77 15.82 7.11
C GLN A 85 3.77 15.43 8.20
N LYS A 86 2.52 15.92 8.13
CA LYS A 86 1.49 15.56 9.10
C LYS A 86 1.22 14.05 9.12
N CYS A 87 1.16 13.41 7.96
CA CYS A 87 0.98 11.97 7.89
C CYS A 87 2.22 11.22 8.43
N ASP A 88 3.42 11.66 8.04
CA ASP A 88 4.69 11.08 8.48
C ASP A 88 4.82 11.11 10.01
N ASP A 89 4.47 12.24 10.63
CA ASP A 89 4.50 12.41 12.08
C ASP A 89 3.44 11.55 12.79
N ALA A 90 2.23 11.47 12.26
CA ALA A 90 1.17 10.62 12.82
C ALA A 90 1.54 9.13 12.76
N VAL A 91 2.13 8.66 11.66
CA VAL A 91 2.64 7.29 11.56
C VAL A 91 3.77 7.06 12.58
N PHE A 92 4.72 8.00 12.67
CA PHE A 92 5.83 7.88 13.62
C PHE A 92 5.35 7.85 15.09
N GLU A 93 4.38 8.67 15.45
CA GLU A 93 3.82 8.72 16.82
C GLU A 93 3.24 7.38 17.25
N ILE A 94 2.55 6.68 16.34
CA ILE A 94 1.92 5.39 16.65
C ILE A 94 2.93 4.23 16.57
N THR A 95 3.82 4.24 15.59
CA THR A 95 4.64 3.07 15.25
C THR A 95 6.07 3.14 15.78
N GLY A 96 6.56 4.34 16.12
CA GLY A 96 7.97 4.60 16.44
C GLY A 96 8.91 4.52 15.24
N LYS A 97 8.36 4.36 14.03
CA LYS A 97 9.12 4.30 12.77
C LYS A 97 8.55 5.27 11.75
N ARG A 98 9.42 5.92 10.97
CA ARG A 98 8.98 6.76 9.86
C ARG A 98 8.71 5.91 8.63
N PRO A 99 7.72 6.30 7.79
CA PRO A 99 7.53 5.74 6.46
C PRO A 99 8.82 5.79 5.62
N GLU A 100 9.03 4.77 4.81
CA GLU A 100 10.15 4.70 3.86
C GLU A 100 9.73 5.00 2.43
N PHE A 101 8.42 4.94 2.16
CA PHE A 101 7.81 5.14 0.85
C PHE A 101 6.61 6.07 0.94
N PHE A 102 6.33 6.73 -0.18
CA PHE A 102 5.15 7.57 -0.36
C PHE A 102 4.34 7.08 -1.56
N ARG A 103 3.03 6.97 -1.40
CA ARG A 103 2.13 6.77 -2.54
C ARG A 103 1.30 8.02 -2.75
N PRO A 104 1.41 8.68 -3.94
CA PRO A 104 0.61 9.87 -4.21
C PRO A 104 -0.87 9.52 -4.35
N PRO A 105 -1.78 10.30 -3.73
CA PRO A 105 -3.21 10.18 -3.98
C PRO A 105 -3.54 10.20 -5.47
N TYR A 106 -4.47 9.33 -5.89
CA TYR A 106 -4.90 9.17 -7.30
C TYR A 106 -3.76 8.78 -8.27
N ILE A 107 -2.58 8.40 -7.76
CA ILE A 107 -1.35 8.17 -8.56
C ILE A 107 -1.00 9.40 -9.43
N SER A 108 -1.48 10.57 -9.05
CA SER A 108 -1.22 11.82 -9.75
C SER A 108 0.05 12.48 -9.20
N VAL A 109 1.00 12.78 -10.09
CA VAL A 109 2.30 13.35 -9.73
C VAL A 109 2.62 14.62 -10.50
N ALA A 110 3.41 15.50 -9.86
CA ALA A 110 3.94 16.72 -10.47
C ALA A 110 5.35 17.00 -9.93
N ASP A 111 6.13 17.79 -10.65
CA ASP A 111 7.54 18.07 -10.33
C ASP A 111 7.74 18.65 -8.92
N GLN A 112 6.82 19.48 -8.42
CA GLN A 112 6.87 20.04 -7.08
C GLN A 112 6.72 18.97 -5.99
N MET A 113 6.03 17.87 -6.26
CA MET A 113 5.91 16.77 -5.30
C MET A 113 7.25 16.08 -5.06
N TYR A 114 8.02 15.83 -6.12
CA TYR A 114 9.37 15.24 -5.99
C TYR A 114 10.37 16.15 -5.28
N LYS A 115 10.12 17.47 -5.25
CA LYS A 115 10.93 18.42 -4.49
C LYS A 115 10.52 18.49 -3.03
N ALA A 116 9.22 18.37 -2.75
CA ALA A 116 8.66 18.51 -1.41
C ALA A 116 8.81 17.24 -0.57
N ILE A 117 8.74 16.06 -1.19
CA ILE A 117 8.68 14.76 -0.52
C ILE A 117 9.99 14.00 -0.73
N PRO A 118 10.75 13.72 0.35
CA PRO A 118 12.09 13.10 0.26
C PRO A 118 12.06 11.57 0.18
N LEU A 119 10.90 10.97 -0.10
CA LEU A 119 10.72 9.51 -0.17
C LEU A 119 10.56 9.04 -1.62
N PRO A 120 10.92 7.77 -1.91
CA PRO A 120 10.58 7.12 -3.18
C PRO A 120 9.07 7.01 -3.38
N PHE A 121 8.61 7.25 -4.60
CA PHE A 121 7.19 7.19 -4.94
C PHE A 121 6.81 5.82 -5.46
N ILE A 122 5.68 5.30 -4.95
CA ILE A 122 5.13 3.99 -5.34
C ILE A 122 3.81 4.19 -6.09
N CYS A 123 3.70 3.60 -7.26
CA CYS A 123 2.44 3.41 -7.99
C CYS A 123 1.83 2.05 -7.61
N GLY A 124 2.40 0.98 -8.13
CA GLY A 124 1.82 -0.35 -8.10
C GLY A 124 0.90 -0.62 -9.30
N HIS A 125 0.60 -1.90 -9.53
CA HIS A 125 -0.36 -2.34 -10.55
C HIS A 125 -1.76 -2.44 -9.94
N GLY A 126 -2.68 -1.58 -10.37
CA GLY A 126 -4.06 -1.54 -9.87
C GLY A 126 -4.97 -2.55 -10.56
N CYS A 127 -5.99 -3.00 -9.86
CA CYS A 127 -7.02 -3.92 -10.37
C CYS A 127 -8.43 -3.30 -10.37
N ARG A 128 -8.53 -1.98 -10.39
CA ARG A 128 -9.79 -1.21 -10.36
C ARG A 128 -10.65 -1.48 -9.11
N ASP A 129 -10.03 -1.83 -8.02
CA ASP A 129 -10.74 -2.18 -6.78
C ASP A 129 -11.29 -0.96 -6.02
N TRP A 130 -10.94 0.26 -6.47
CA TRP A 130 -11.59 1.51 -6.04
C TRP A 130 -12.99 1.71 -6.64
N GLU A 131 -13.39 0.92 -7.64
CA GLU A 131 -14.72 0.95 -8.21
C GLU A 131 -15.63 -0.03 -7.44
N ALA A 132 -16.63 0.50 -6.73
CA ALA A 132 -17.45 -0.29 -5.80
C ALA A 132 -18.12 -1.51 -6.46
N ASP A 133 -18.62 -1.33 -7.68
CA ASP A 133 -19.35 -2.37 -8.42
C ASP A 133 -18.43 -3.28 -9.27
N PHE A 134 -17.10 -3.10 -9.21
CA PHE A 134 -16.18 -3.93 -9.99
C PHE A 134 -16.00 -5.29 -9.32
N PRO A 135 -16.39 -6.42 -9.98
CA PRO A 135 -16.47 -7.72 -9.33
C PRO A 135 -15.12 -8.30 -8.91
N ALA A 136 -15.11 -9.10 -7.84
CA ALA A 136 -13.91 -9.75 -7.34
C ALA A 136 -13.19 -10.61 -8.41
N GLU A 137 -13.93 -11.27 -9.28
CA GLU A 137 -13.35 -12.09 -10.37
C GLU A 137 -12.59 -11.24 -11.41
N GLU A 138 -13.13 -10.07 -11.75
CA GLU A 138 -12.45 -9.15 -12.68
C GLU A 138 -11.23 -8.49 -12.02
N ARG A 139 -11.29 -8.17 -10.70
CA ARG A 139 -10.13 -7.74 -9.92
C ARG A 139 -9.04 -8.81 -9.95
N LEU A 140 -9.38 -10.06 -9.68
CA LEU A 140 -8.46 -11.19 -9.74
C LEU A 140 -7.78 -11.30 -11.11
N LYS A 141 -8.55 -11.20 -12.19
CA LYS A 141 -8.02 -11.27 -13.56
C LYS A 141 -6.96 -10.17 -13.79
N LEU A 142 -7.26 -8.92 -13.44
CA LEU A 142 -6.30 -7.82 -13.57
C LEU A 142 -5.08 -8.00 -12.66
N MET A 143 -5.22 -8.53 -11.44
CA MET A 143 -4.10 -8.86 -10.58
C MET A 143 -3.18 -9.90 -11.24
N VAL A 144 -3.75 -10.96 -11.82
CA VAL A 144 -2.99 -12.00 -12.53
C VAL A 144 -2.27 -11.42 -13.75
N GLU A 145 -2.93 -10.58 -14.54
CA GLU A 145 -2.33 -9.90 -15.71
C GLU A 145 -1.12 -9.01 -15.32
N GLY A 146 -1.18 -8.35 -14.15
CA GLY A 146 -0.09 -7.53 -13.62
C GLY A 146 1.02 -8.31 -12.93
N THR A 147 0.88 -9.63 -12.77
CA THR A 147 1.84 -10.45 -12.02
C THR A 147 3.14 -10.66 -12.77
N ARG A 148 4.24 -10.29 -12.15
CA ARG A 148 5.62 -10.60 -12.55
C ARG A 148 6.53 -10.56 -11.33
N ASP A 149 7.75 -11.06 -11.47
CA ASP A 149 8.75 -10.94 -10.42
C ASP A 149 9.07 -9.47 -10.12
N GLY A 150 9.05 -9.09 -8.85
CA GLY A 150 9.21 -7.71 -8.43
C GLY A 150 7.95 -6.84 -8.58
N ALA A 151 6.76 -7.41 -8.81
CA ALA A 151 5.53 -6.62 -8.92
C ALA A 151 5.04 -6.10 -7.58
N ILE A 152 4.48 -4.89 -7.59
CA ILE A 152 3.78 -4.24 -6.48
C ILE A 152 2.31 -4.16 -6.88
N MET A 153 1.41 -4.85 -6.16
CA MET A 153 -0.03 -4.75 -6.38
C MET A 153 -0.58 -3.56 -5.62
N LEU A 154 -1.33 -2.68 -6.30
CA LEU A 154 -2.05 -1.56 -5.72
C LEU A 154 -3.49 -2.00 -5.46
N LEU A 155 -3.87 -2.03 -4.19
CA LEU A 155 -5.16 -2.45 -3.67
C LEU A 155 -5.64 -1.45 -2.61
N HIS A 156 -6.90 -1.58 -2.17
CA HIS A 156 -7.47 -0.69 -1.15
C HIS A 156 -8.13 -1.48 -0.02
N VAL A 157 -8.02 -0.95 1.19
CA VAL A 157 -8.76 -1.41 2.37
C VAL A 157 -9.79 -0.35 2.82
N SER A 158 -10.34 0.38 1.85
CA SER A 158 -11.41 1.35 2.07
C SER A 158 -12.73 0.67 2.47
N GLU A 159 -13.67 1.46 3.01
CA GLU A 159 -14.99 0.97 3.40
C GLU A 159 -15.72 0.33 2.22
N ASN A 160 -16.51 -0.70 2.52
CA ASN A 160 -17.31 -1.46 1.53
C ASN A 160 -16.48 -2.16 0.44
N ASN A 161 -15.20 -2.41 0.67
CA ASN A 161 -14.31 -3.04 -0.31
C ASN A 161 -14.03 -4.53 -0.03
N ALA A 162 -15.04 -5.28 0.44
CA ALA A 162 -14.92 -6.71 0.72
C ALA A 162 -14.54 -7.54 -0.52
N ALA A 163 -14.92 -7.10 -1.72
CA ALA A 163 -14.58 -7.77 -2.97
C ALA A 163 -13.06 -7.85 -3.24
N THR A 164 -12.27 -6.89 -2.73
CA THR A 164 -10.80 -6.98 -2.78
C THR A 164 -10.28 -8.15 -1.96
N LEU A 165 -10.81 -8.36 -0.74
CA LEU A 165 -10.42 -9.51 0.07
C LEU A 165 -10.79 -10.85 -0.62
N GLU A 166 -11.94 -10.93 -1.28
CA GLU A 166 -12.33 -12.11 -2.04
C GLU A 166 -11.37 -12.39 -3.22
N ALA A 167 -10.97 -11.36 -3.94
CA ALA A 167 -9.97 -11.47 -5.01
C ALA A 167 -8.61 -11.93 -4.45
N VAL A 168 -8.13 -11.31 -3.36
CA VAL A 168 -6.86 -11.64 -2.72
C VAL A 168 -6.84 -13.09 -2.22
N LYS A 169 -7.94 -13.59 -1.65
CA LYS A 169 -8.08 -14.98 -1.20
C LYS A 169 -7.93 -16.02 -2.32
N LYS A 170 -8.26 -15.64 -3.55
CA LYS A 170 -8.04 -16.49 -4.73
C LYS A 170 -6.66 -16.29 -5.32
N TYR A 171 -6.18 -15.05 -5.34
CA TYR A 171 -4.89 -14.66 -5.92
C TYR A 171 -3.69 -15.28 -5.19
N VAL A 172 -3.65 -15.17 -3.86
CA VAL A 172 -2.50 -15.61 -3.05
C VAL A 172 -2.17 -17.10 -3.25
N PRO A 173 -3.11 -18.06 -3.13
CA PRO A 173 -2.78 -19.47 -3.34
C PRO A 173 -2.36 -19.78 -4.77
N MET A 174 -2.92 -19.07 -5.78
CA MET A 174 -2.50 -19.21 -7.17
C MET A 174 -1.02 -18.81 -7.33
N MET A 175 -0.63 -17.65 -6.80
CA MET A 175 0.74 -17.15 -6.95
C MET A 175 1.74 -17.94 -6.12
N LYS A 176 1.36 -18.42 -4.94
CA LYS A 176 2.21 -19.37 -4.16
C LYS A 176 2.50 -20.65 -4.97
N LYS A 177 1.48 -21.19 -5.66
CA LYS A 177 1.64 -22.37 -6.54
C LYS A 177 2.60 -22.09 -7.71
N GLU A 178 2.60 -20.86 -8.22
CA GLU A 178 3.53 -20.40 -9.27
C GLU A 178 4.93 -20.06 -8.73
N GLY A 179 5.17 -20.27 -7.42
CA GLY A 179 6.48 -20.09 -6.78
C GLY A 179 6.79 -18.66 -6.33
N TYR A 180 5.77 -17.80 -6.18
CA TYR A 180 5.95 -16.47 -5.64
C TYR A 180 5.95 -16.46 -4.10
N THR A 181 6.80 -15.62 -3.53
CA THR A 181 6.82 -15.27 -2.09
C THR A 181 6.29 -13.87 -1.92
N PHE A 182 5.32 -13.71 -1.01
CA PHE A 182 4.75 -12.40 -0.69
C PHE A 182 5.55 -11.73 0.42
N VAL A 183 6.01 -10.51 0.15
CA VAL A 183 6.83 -9.71 1.06
C VAL A 183 6.31 -8.26 1.11
N ASN A 184 6.70 -7.51 2.14
CA ASN A 184 6.44 -6.07 2.22
C ASN A 184 7.38 -5.27 1.30
N LEU A 185 7.14 -3.98 1.09
CA LEU A 185 7.93 -3.14 0.18
C LEU A 185 9.41 -3.04 0.54
N PRO A 186 9.81 -2.74 1.80
CA PRO A 186 11.22 -2.70 2.16
C PRO A 186 11.95 -4.00 1.81
N ASP A 187 11.33 -5.15 2.11
CA ASP A 187 11.88 -6.45 1.78
C ASP A 187 11.92 -6.72 0.27
N LEU A 188 10.90 -6.30 -0.47
CA LEU A 188 10.88 -6.45 -1.93
C LEU A 188 12.09 -5.75 -2.56
N PHE A 189 12.33 -4.47 -2.25
CA PHE A 189 13.46 -3.71 -2.77
C PHE A 189 14.81 -4.33 -2.37
N ARG A 190 14.90 -4.78 -1.11
CA ARG A 190 16.12 -5.43 -0.58
C ARG A 190 16.42 -6.77 -1.28
N LEU A 191 15.41 -7.63 -1.43
CA LEU A 191 15.56 -8.97 -2.03
C LEU A 191 15.84 -8.90 -3.53
N GLU A 192 15.26 -7.91 -4.20
CA GLU A 192 15.50 -7.64 -5.62
C GLU A 192 16.79 -6.86 -5.89
N ASN A 193 17.48 -6.41 -4.82
CA ASN A 193 18.69 -5.59 -4.89
C ASN A 193 18.51 -4.31 -5.73
N VAL A 194 17.35 -3.66 -5.56
CA VAL A 194 17.00 -2.40 -6.24
C VAL A 194 17.07 -1.24 -5.25
N ASN A 195 17.78 -0.17 -5.63
CA ASN A 195 17.76 1.07 -4.87
C ASN A 195 16.45 1.83 -5.14
N PRO A 196 15.56 2.05 -4.14
CA PRO A 196 14.31 2.77 -4.36
C PRO A 196 14.51 4.27 -4.65
N LYS A 197 15.63 4.85 -4.23
CA LYS A 197 15.91 6.30 -4.32
C LYS A 197 16.47 6.65 -5.71
N VAL A 198 15.61 6.57 -6.72
CA VAL A 198 15.90 7.04 -8.09
C VAL A 198 15.10 8.31 -8.34
N GLU A 199 15.76 9.34 -8.84
CA GLU A 199 15.14 10.64 -9.08
C GLU A 199 13.90 10.53 -9.99
N LYS A 200 12.79 11.11 -9.53
CA LYS A 200 11.49 11.14 -10.22
C LYS A 200 10.95 9.77 -10.62
N SER A 201 11.35 8.71 -9.92
CA SER A 201 10.77 7.39 -10.15
C SER A 201 9.37 7.27 -9.54
N LEU A 202 8.51 6.51 -10.21
CA LEU A 202 7.20 6.10 -9.73
C LEU A 202 7.09 4.57 -9.94
N TRP A 203 7.35 3.81 -8.89
CA TRP A 203 7.58 2.37 -8.98
C TRP A 203 6.28 1.58 -9.11
N THR A 204 6.16 0.80 -10.18
CA THR A 204 5.10 -0.19 -10.38
C THR A 204 5.64 -1.61 -10.32
N PHE A 205 6.82 -1.81 -10.86
CA PHE A 205 7.54 -3.08 -10.90
C PHE A 205 9.03 -2.81 -10.66
N LEU A 206 9.76 -3.78 -10.13
CA LEU A 206 11.20 -3.66 -9.91
C LEU A 206 12.03 -4.31 -11.04
N LYS A 207 11.37 -5.13 -11.88
CA LYS A 207 11.98 -5.81 -13.03
C LYS A 207 11.07 -5.74 -14.26
#